data_e8798fc205d8bd21ac00a47b37b3b70b
#
_entry.id   e8798fc205d8bd21ac00a47b37b3b70b
#
_cell.length_a   1.000
_cell.length_b   1.000
_cell.length_c   1.000
_cell.angle_alpha   90.00
_cell.angle_beta   90.00
_cell.angle_gamma   90.00
#
_symmetry.space_group_name_H-M   'P 1'
#
loop_
_entity.id
_entity.type
_entity.pdbx_description
1 polymer ?
#
loop_
_entity_poly.entity_id
_entity_poly.type
_entity_poly.pdbx_seq_one_letter_code
_entity_poly.pdbx_strand_id
1 'polypeptide(L)'
;MKFIRIAPILLLVPLAMMTGCSKHEPAASAAAKPPHHEHKPPHHGTPVVLGDEVYHVELVRDAATGKLQAYVFDGELENFIRSGVLTIEIDAVVNGQPKTITLSAVPNPATGETVGDTSLFEGQVDWLKAAPEFDATLKTITIRGTTFADVKFNFPKGNDKD
;
A
#
# COMPACT_ATOMS: atom_id res chain seq x y z
N MET A 1 17.79 -88.36 30.51
CA MET A 1 17.76 -88.03 31.95
C MET A 1 17.02 -86.78 32.22
N LYS A 2 16.03 -86.88 33.05
CA LYS A 2 15.13 -85.85 33.58
C LYS A 2 15.84 -84.68 34.19
N PHE A 3 15.33 -83.45 34.12
CA PHE A 3 14.99 -82.66 35.27
C PHE A 3 14.08 -81.49 34.87
N ILE A 4 12.87 -81.52 35.44
CA ILE A 4 11.84 -80.50 35.53
C ILE A 4 12.29 -79.49 36.58
N ARG A 5 12.17 -78.18 36.28
CA ARG A 5 12.14 -77.14 37.28
C ARG A 5 11.06 -76.10 37.01
N ILE A 6 10.21 -75.97 37.98
CA ILE A 6 9.00 -75.17 38.13
C ILE A 6 9.39 -73.71 38.27
N ALA A 7 8.74 -72.80 37.54
CA ALA A 7 8.83 -71.34 37.69
C ALA A 7 7.77 -70.81 38.67
N PRO A 8 8.02 -69.77 39.42
CA PRO A 8 6.96 -69.05 40.11
C PRO A 8 6.38 -67.95 39.24
N ILE A 9 5.05 -67.89 39.20
CA ILE A 9 4.24 -66.86 38.60
C ILE A 9 4.36 -65.56 39.42
N LEU A 10 4.83 -64.50 38.76
CA LEU A 10 4.80 -63.15 39.34
C LEU A 10 3.64 -62.38 38.75
N LEU A 11 2.67 -62.07 39.59
CA LEU A 11 1.45 -61.34 39.26
C LEU A 11 1.80 -59.85 39.09
N LEU A 12 1.81 -59.35 37.88
CA LEU A 12 2.01 -57.92 37.59
C LEU A 12 0.65 -57.25 37.38
N VAL A 13 0.30 -56.33 38.27
CA VAL A 13 -0.89 -55.48 38.20
C VAL A 13 -0.60 -54.35 37.17
N PRO A 14 -1.41 -54.14 36.15
CA PRO A 14 -1.25 -52.98 35.26
C PRO A 14 -1.84 -51.73 35.92
N LEU A 15 -0.96 -50.77 36.22
CA LEU A 15 -1.35 -49.40 36.59
C LEU A 15 -1.78 -48.65 35.32
N ALA A 16 -3.08 -48.47 35.14
CA ALA A 16 -3.64 -47.68 34.04
C ALA A 16 -3.32 -46.18 34.26
N MET A 17 -2.31 -45.66 33.58
CA MET A 17 -2.12 -44.21 33.46
C MET A 17 -3.09 -43.66 32.40
N MET A 18 -4.10 -42.94 32.84
CA MET A 18 -4.93 -42.11 31.99
C MET A 18 -4.12 -40.89 31.57
N THR A 19 -3.49 -40.92 30.40
CA THR A 19 -2.98 -39.74 29.74
C THR A 19 -4.12 -38.96 29.11
N GLY A 20 -4.59 -37.94 29.81
CA GLY A 20 -5.52 -36.95 29.26
C GLY A 20 -4.82 -36.17 28.14
N CYS A 21 -5.14 -36.46 26.89
CA CYS A 21 -4.80 -35.57 25.78
C CYS A 21 -5.66 -34.31 25.90
N SER A 22 -5.11 -33.26 26.52
CA SER A 22 -5.60 -31.91 26.32
C SER A 22 -5.35 -31.56 24.85
N LYS A 23 -6.39 -31.55 24.01
CA LYS A 23 -6.35 -30.83 22.73
C LYS A 23 -6.09 -29.37 23.04
N HIS A 24 -4.83 -28.96 22.94
CA HIS A 24 -4.48 -27.56 22.82
C HIS A 24 -4.90 -27.13 21.41
N GLU A 25 -6.08 -26.54 21.32
CA GLU A 25 -6.49 -25.78 20.13
C GLU A 25 -5.53 -24.60 20.05
N PRO A 26 -4.75 -24.45 18.96
CA PRO A 26 -3.95 -23.25 18.80
C PRO A 26 -4.91 -22.08 18.72
N ALA A 27 -4.93 -21.24 19.75
CA ALA A 27 -5.57 -19.93 19.66
C ALA A 27 -4.99 -19.26 18.41
N ALA A 28 -5.85 -18.99 17.43
CA ALA A 28 -5.49 -18.18 16.28
C ALA A 28 -4.94 -16.86 16.84
N SER A 29 -3.62 -16.70 16.79
CA SER A 29 -2.97 -15.44 17.07
C SER A 29 -3.56 -14.47 16.05
N ALA A 30 -4.47 -13.60 16.51
CA ALA A 30 -4.86 -12.44 15.73
C ALA A 30 -3.55 -11.73 15.40
N ALA A 31 -3.17 -11.74 14.12
CA ALA A 31 -2.01 -11.01 13.64
C ALA A 31 -2.21 -9.57 14.11
N ALA A 32 -1.33 -9.11 15.00
CA ALA A 32 -1.34 -7.72 15.42
C ALA A 32 -1.19 -6.89 14.15
N LYS A 33 -2.14 -5.97 13.90
CA LYS A 33 -1.98 -4.97 12.84
C LYS A 33 -0.60 -4.33 13.04
N PRO A 34 0.21 -4.17 11.98
CA PRO A 34 1.47 -3.45 12.10
C PRO A 34 1.23 -2.10 12.76
N PRO A 35 2.17 -1.58 13.57
CA PRO A 35 2.01 -0.26 14.14
C PRO A 35 1.83 0.75 13.01
N HIS A 36 0.78 1.54 13.09
CA HIS A 36 0.46 2.60 12.14
C HIS A 36 1.58 3.62 12.15
N HIS A 37 2.15 3.88 10.97
CA HIS A 37 3.15 4.92 10.76
C HIS A 37 2.44 6.13 10.17
N GLU A 38 2.56 7.31 10.81
CA GLU A 38 2.09 8.56 10.24
C GLU A 38 3.03 8.96 9.09
N HIS A 39 2.58 8.77 7.87
CA HIS A 39 3.32 9.17 6.67
C HIS A 39 3.20 10.68 6.45
N LYS A 40 4.32 11.40 6.56
CA LYS A 40 4.37 12.85 6.30
C LYS A 40 4.84 13.12 4.87
N PRO A 41 3.94 13.54 3.97
CA PRO A 41 4.32 13.85 2.60
C PRO A 41 5.42 14.93 2.55
N PRO A 42 6.55 14.69 1.85
CA PRO A 42 7.71 15.60 1.84
C PRO A 42 7.41 17.00 1.30
N HIS A 43 6.44 17.14 0.41
CA HIS A 43 6.03 18.42 -0.17
C HIS A 43 4.75 18.98 0.48
N HIS A 44 4.29 18.40 1.60
CA HIS A 44 3.04 18.76 2.29
C HIS A 44 1.80 18.64 1.39
N GLY A 45 1.86 17.73 0.42
CA GLY A 45 0.79 17.40 -0.51
C GLY A 45 -0.19 16.37 0.05
N THR A 46 -1.06 15.89 -0.82
CA THR A 46 -2.05 14.84 -0.53
C THR A 46 -1.45 13.48 -0.84
N PRO A 47 -1.29 12.58 0.15
CA PRO A 47 -0.81 11.23 -0.10
C PRO A 47 -1.95 10.37 -0.68
N VAL A 48 -1.68 9.73 -1.81
CA VAL A 48 -2.54 8.72 -2.43
C VAL A 48 -1.84 7.37 -2.35
N VAL A 49 -2.36 6.50 -1.51
CA VAL A 49 -1.86 5.15 -1.25
C VAL A 49 -2.15 4.25 -2.45
N LEU A 50 -1.15 3.50 -2.90
CA LEU A 50 -1.27 2.51 -3.96
C LEU A 50 -1.07 1.09 -3.41
N GLY A 51 -2.07 0.23 -3.63
CA GLY A 51 -2.09 -1.13 -3.11
C GLY A 51 -2.19 -1.14 -1.57
N ASP A 52 -1.49 -2.07 -0.95
CA ASP A 52 -1.38 -2.15 0.52
C ASP A 52 -0.14 -1.36 0.97
N GLU A 53 -0.13 -0.03 0.76
CA GLU A 53 0.96 0.89 1.14
C GLU A 53 2.32 0.57 0.46
N VAL A 54 2.30 -0.08 -0.72
CA VAL A 54 3.56 -0.44 -1.43
C VAL A 54 4.21 0.78 -2.04
N TYR A 55 3.39 1.72 -2.54
CA TYR A 55 3.82 3.00 -3.09
C TYR A 55 2.81 4.09 -2.74
N HIS A 56 3.28 5.34 -2.84
CA HIS A 56 2.45 6.53 -2.72
C HIS A 56 2.60 7.44 -3.93
N VAL A 57 1.54 8.17 -4.24
CA VAL A 57 1.58 9.34 -5.12
C VAL A 57 1.23 10.56 -4.28
N GLU A 58 2.18 11.46 -4.05
CA GLU A 58 1.92 12.73 -3.39
C GLU A 58 1.46 13.76 -4.42
N LEU A 59 0.26 14.31 -4.23
CA LEU A 59 -0.32 15.32 -5.10
C LEU A 59 -0.15 16.72 -4.49
N VAL A 60 0.53 17.59 -5.20
CA VAL A 60 0.80 18.98 -4.78
C VAL A 60 0.12 19.93 -5.75
N ARG A 61 -0.85 20.72 -5.23
CA ARG A 61 -1.59 21.69 -6.01
C ARG A 61 -1.04 23.09 -5.82
N ASP A 62 -0.75 23.79 -6.91
CA ASP A 62 -0.56 25.24 -6.92
C ASP A 62 -1.87 25.93 -7.33
N ALA A 63 -2.54 26.54 -6.36
CA ALA A 63 -3.79 27.24 -6.58
C ALA A 63 -3.65 28.50 -7.43
N ALA A 64 -2.49 29.14 -7.46
CA ALA A 64 -2.28 30.37 -8.24
C ALA A 64 -2.23 30.09 -9.73
N THR A 65 -1.58 28.99 -10.14
CA THR A 65 -1.40 28.61 -11.53
C THR A 65 -2.38 27.57 -12.01
N GLY A 66 -3.01 26.80 -11.11
CA GLY A 66 -3.82 25.63 -11.43
C GLY A 66 -2.97 24.42 -11.83
N LYS A 67 -1.71 24.39 -11.41
CA LYS A 67 -0.81 23.25 -11.60
C LYS A 67 -1.09 22.16 -10.58
N LEU A 68 -0.97 20.92 -11.00
CA LEU A 68 -0.91 19.74 -10.14
C LEU A 68 0.37 18.97 -10.45
N GLN A 69 1.14 18.68 -9.41
CA GLN A 69 2.31 17.83 -9.46
C GLN A 69 1.98 16.52 -8.77
N ALA A 70 2.47 15.42 -9.31
CA ALA A 70 2.37 14.08 -8.73
C ALA A 70 3.79 13.52 -8.58
N TYR A 71 4.20 13.33 -7.34
CA TYR A 71 5.48 12.70 -7.00
C TYR A 71 5.26 11.25 -6.61
N VAL A 72 6.01 10.34 -7.19
CA VAL A 72 5.92 8.90 -6.90
C VAL A 72 6.95 8.52 -5.86
N PHE A 73 6.51 7.89 -4.79
CA PHE A 73 7.32 7.46 -3.65
C PHE A 73 7.17 5.96 -3.35
N ASP A 74 8.11 5.44 -2.55
CA ASP A 74 7.97 4.15 -1.88
C ASP A 74 6.86 4.18 -0.80
N GLY A 75 6.67 3.03 -0.13
CA GLY A 75 5.63 2.89 0.89
C GLY A 75 5.82 3.78 2.11
N GLU A 76 7.03 4.23 2.40
CA GLU A 76 7.35 5.08 3.56
C GLU A 76 7.37 6.58 3.24
N LEU A 77 7.08 6.98 1.98
CA LEU A 77 7.21 8.36 1.49
C LEU A 77 8.62 8.96 1.63
N GLU A 78 9.65 8.13 1.67
CA GLU A 78 11.03 8.55 1.89
C GLU A 78 11.83 8.65 0.59
N ASN A 79 11.61 7.71 -0.34
CA ASN A 79 12.40 7.61 -1.55
C ASN A 79 11.56 7.80 -2.81
N PHE A 80 12.03 8.65 -3.72
CA PHE A 80 11.43 8.78 -5.05
C PHE A 80 11.55 7.47 -5.83
N ILE A 81 10.45 7.06 -6.43
CA ILE A 81 10.38 5.86 -7.27
C ILE A 81 10.07 6.26 -8.70
N ARG A 82 10.93 5.86 -9.64
CA ARG A 82 10.73 6.15 -11.05
C ARG A 82 9.70 5.21 -11.68
N SER A 83 8.89 5.78 -12.55
CA SER A 83 7.90 5.07 -13.37
C SER A 83 8.21 5.29 -14.85
N GLY A 84 7.93 4.26 -15.65
CA GLY A 84 8.10 4.31 -17.10
C GLY A 84 6.89 4.85 -17.88
N VAL A 85 5.79 5.22 -17.18
CA VAL A 85 4.61 5.76 -17.87
C VAL A 85 4.88 7.17 -18.37
N LEU A 86 4.25 7.53 -19.48
CA LEU A 86 4.42 8.88 -20.06
C LEU A 86 3.44 9.89 -19.45
N THR A 87 2.28 9.40 -19.01
CA THR A 87 1.21 10.23 -18.46
C THR A 87 0.48 9.50 -17.34
N ILE A 88 -0.10 10.28 -16.43
CA ILE A 88 -1.08 9.84 -15.43
C ILE A 88 -2.35 10.63 -15.66
N GLU A 89 -3.50 9.95 -15.71
CA GLU A 89 -4.81 10.58 -15.82
C GLU A 89 -5.54 10.50 -14.48
N ILE A 90 -6.14 11.62 -14.09
CA ILE A 90 -6.96 11.74 -12.89
C ILE A 90 -8.31 12.29 -13.29
N ASP A 91 -9.36 11.51 -13.04
CA ASP A 91 -10.74 11.94 -13.12
C ASP A 91 -11.18 12.50 -11.76
N ALA A 92 -11.81 13.67 -11.77
CA ALA A 92 -12.27 14.36 -10.56
C ALA A 92 -13.75 14.74 -10.67
N VAL A 93 -14.42 14.88 -9.54
CA VAL A 93 -15.76 15.46 -9.45
C VAL A 93 -15.69 16.76 -8.67
N VAL A 94 -15.83 17.88 -9.36
CA VAL A 94 -15.74 19.22 -8.79
C VAL A 94 -17.12 19.87 -8.83
N ASN A 95 -17.70 20.18 -7.67
CA ASN A 95 -19.06 20.74 -7.57
C ASN A 95 -20.12 19.92 -8.36
N GLY A 96 -20.00 18.59 -8.31
CA GLY A 96 -20.89 17.67 -9.02
C GLY A 96 -20.63 17.55 -10.53
N GLN A 97 -19.59 18.19 -11.06
CA GLN A 97 -19.24 18.16 -12.48
C GLN A 97 -17.98 17.30 -12.69
N PRO A 98 -18.00 16.39 -13.68
CA PRO A 98 -16.81 15.63 -14.02
C PRO A 98 -15.74 16.54 -14.64
N LYS A 99 -14.51 16.34 -14.24
CA LYS A 99 -13.30 17.00 -14.73
C LYS A 99 -12.22 15.96 -14.89
N THR A 100 -11.31 16.17 -15.83
CA THR A 100 -10.14 15.33 -16.03
C THR A 100 -8.89 16.20 -16.08
N ILE A 101 -7.78 15.71 -15.54
CA ILE A 101 -6.45 16.26 -15.74
C ILE A 101 -5.51 15.15 -16.18
N THR A 102 -4.70 15.44 -17.19
CA THR A 102 -3.58 14.59 -17.61
C THR A 102 -2.29 15.21 -17.11
N LEU A 103 -1.52 14.43 -16.34
CA LEU A 103 -0.20 14.80 -15.86
C LEU A 103 0.84 14.13 -16.76
N SER A 104 1.77 14.90 -17.30
CA SER A 104 2.85 14.41 -18.18
C SER A 104 4.13 14.21 -17.40
N ALA A 105 4.91 13.20 -17.77
CA ALA A 105 6.21 12.90 -17.21
C ALA A 105 7.17 14.09 -17.36
N VAL A 106 7.81 14.49 -16.27
CA VAL A 106 8.78 15.61 -16.21
C VAL A 106 10.18 15.06 -16.02
N PRO A 107 11.13 15.33 -16.95
CA PRO A 107 12.50 14.93 -16.77
C PRO A 107 13.22 15.80 -15.74
N ASN A 108 14.17 15.21 -15.01
CA ASN A 108 15.04 15.93 -14.09
C ASN A 108 16.52 15.59 -14.40
N PRO A 109 17.23 16.40 -15.19
CA PRO A 109 18.62 16.14 -15.54
C PRO A 109 19.57 16.06 -14.34
N ALA A 110 19.27 16.73 -13.23
CA ALA A 110 20.10 16.70 -12.02
C ALA A 110 20.10 15.32 -11.34
N THR A 111 19.04 14.55 -11.49
CA THR A 111 18.91 13.17 -10.99
C THR A 111 19.06 12.12 -12.10
N GLY A 112 19.26 12.55 -13.35
CA GLY A 112 19.32 11.68 -14.53
C GLY A 112 17.96 11.10 -14.93
N GLU A 113 16.84 11.72 -14.48
CA GLU A 113 15.50 11.30 -14.89
C GLU A 113 15.18 11.82 -16.30
N THR A 114 14.45 11.00 -17.05
CA THR A 114 14.02 11.28 -18.42
C THR A 114 12.52 11.05 -18.58
N VAL A 115 11.93 11.50 -19.69
CA VAL A 115 10.56 11.11 -20.05
C VAL A 115 10.53 9.60 -20.26
N GLY A 116 9.68 8.89 -19.49
CA GLY A 116 9.62 7.43 -19.47
C GLY A 116 10.53 6.77 -18.42
N ASP A 117 11.23 7.57 -17.59
CA ASP A 117 11.95 7.12 -16.40
C ASP A 117 12.04 8.28 -15.39
N THR A 118 10.93 8.62 -14.76
CA THR A 118 10.79 9.77 -13.84
C THR A 118 9.89 9.46 -12.66
N SER A 119 10.11 10.19 -11.58
CA SER A 119 9.28 10.18 -10.38
C SER A 119 8.29 11.35 -10.31
N LEU A 120 8.37 12.32 -11.26
CA LEU A 120 7.55 13.52 -11.26
C LEU A 120 6.67 13.60 -12.52
N PHE A 121 5.40 13.92 -12.30
CA PHE A 121 4.42 14.21 -13.35
C PHE A 121 3.76 15.55 -13.07
N GLU A 122 3.50 16.35 -14.11
CA GLU A 122 2.86 17.66 -13.98
C GLU A 122 1.77 17.86 -15.01
N GLY A 123 0.71 18.56 -14.60
CA GLY A 123 -0.35 19.04 -15.46
C GLY A 123 -0.90 20.36 -14.96
N GLN A 124 -1.61 21.09 -15.83
CA GLN A 124 -2.18 22.38 -15.47
C GLN A 124 -3.56 22.54 -16.08
N VAL A 125 -4.53 22.90 -15.24
CA VAL A 125 -5.92 23.16 -15.64
C VAL A 125 -6.53 24.25 -14.79
N ASP A 126 -7.35 25.11 -15.40
CA ASP A 126 -7.89 26.30 -14.72
C ASP A 126 -8.84 25.96 -13.56
N TRP A 127 -9.58 24.85 -13.61
CA TRP A 127 -10.51 24.50 -12.55
C TRP A 127 -9.81 24.21 -11.21
N LEU A 128 -8.54 23.80 -11.23
CA LEU A 128 -7.76 23.59 -10.00
C LEU A 128 -7.51 24.89 -9.22
N LYS A 129 -7.54 26.05 -9.86
CA LYS A 129 -7.40 27.34 -9.16
C LYS A 129 -8.48 27.55 -8.11
N ALA A 130 -9.71 27.10 -8.39
CA ALA A 130 -10.89 27.32 -7.56
C ALA A 130 -11.40 26.06 -6.84
N ALA A 131 -10.76 24.91 -7.01
CA ALA A 131 -11.17 23.63 -6.42
C ALA A 131 -10.23 23.21 -5.27
N PRO A 132 -10.46 23.64 -4.02
CA PRO A 132 -9.61 23.24 -2.88
C PRO A 132 -9.87 21.81 -2.43
N GLU A 133 -11.04 21.25 -2.71
CA GLU A 133 -11.45 19.90 -2.34
C GLU A 133 -12.26 19.26 -3.47
N PHE A 134 -12.00 17.98 -3.76
CA PHE A 134 -12.73 17.17 -4.72
C PHE A 134 -12.47 15.69 -4.51
N ASP A 135 -13.45 14.86 -4.89
CA ASP A 135 -13.25 13.42 -5.02
C ASP A 135 -12.66 13.09 -6.38
N ALA A 136 -11.73 12.15 -6.42
CA ALA A 136 -11.02 11.81 -7.64
C ALA A 136 -10.67 10.32 -7.75
N THR A 137 -10.28 9.94 -8.97
CA THR A 137 -9.79 8.61 -9.30
C THR A 137 -8.54 8.73 -10.16
N LEU A 138 -7.41 8.25 -9.66
CA LEU A 138 -6.22 8.01 -10.47
C LEU A 138 -6.50 6.79 -11.34
N LYS A 139 -6.49 6.97 -12.67
CA LYS A 139 -6.95 5.94 -13.59
C LYS A 139 -5.98 4.77 -13.68
N THR A 140 -4.73 5.04 -13.97
CA THR A 140 -3.73 3.98 -14.09
C THR A 140 -2.33 4.54 -13.89
N ILE A 141 -1.51 3.81 -13.14
CA ILE A 141 -0.06 4.00 -13.07
C ILE A 141 0.62 2.64 -12.97
N THR A 142 1.74 2.47 -13.66
CA THR A 142 2.57 1.27 -13.56
C THR A 142 3.91 1.63 -12.94
N ILE A 143 4.24 0.97 -11.82
CA ILE A 143 5.48 1.19 -11.08
C ILE A 143 6.20 -0.16 -10.94
N ARG A 144 7.44 -0.26 -11.44
CA ARG A 144 8.25 -1.48 -11.37
C ARG A 144 7.51 -2.75 -11.81
N GLY A 145 6.69 -2.64 -12.87
CA GLY A 145 5.93 -3.76 -13.43
C GLY A 145 4.60 -4.06 -12.73
N THR A 146 4.28 -3.39 -11.64
CA THR A 146 2.97 -3.49 -10.97
C THR A 146 2.07 -2.36 -11.43
N THR A 147 0.85 -2.70 -11.87
CA THR A 147 -0.15 -1.72 -12.33
C THR A 147 -1.20 -1.51 -11.25
N PHE A 148 -1.44 -0.24 -10.93
CA PHE A 148 -2.51 0.22 -10.05
C PHE A 148 -3.54 0.94 -10.91
N ALA A 149 -4.82 0.60 -10.74
CA ALA A 149 -5.90 1.15 -11.57
C ALA A 149 -7.08 1.56 -10.70
N ASP A 150 -7.78 2.61 -11.15
CA ASP A 150 -9.01 3.14 -10.54
C ASP A 150 -8.88 3.41 -9.03
N VAL A 151 -7.74 3.98 -8.63
CA VAL A 151 -7.45 4.32 -7.24
C VAL A 151 -8.23 5.57 -6.84
N LYS A 152 -9.22 5.40 -5.98
CA LYS A 152 -10.08 6.47 -5.49
C LYS A 152 -9.44 7.19 -4.30
N PHE A 153 -9.57 8.51 -4.28
CA PHE A 153 -9.08 9.35 -3.20
C PHE A 153 -9.89 10.65 -3.10
N ASN A 154 -9.74 11.36 -1.99
CA ASN A 154 -10.23 12.73 -1.83
C ASN A 154 -9.04 13.68 -1.82
N PHE A 155 -9.11 14.78 -2.53
CA PHE A 155 -8.16 15.87 -2.39
C PHE A 155 -8.76 16.91 -1.43
N PRO A 156 -8.09 17.35 -0.34
CA PRO A 156 -6.69 17.11 0.04
C PRO A 156 -6.47 15.97 1.06
N LYS A 157 -7.45 15.12 1.35
CA LYS A 157 -7.38 14.15 2.46
C LYS A 157 -6.60 12.88 2.12
N GLY A 158 -6.50 12.54 0.82
CA GLY A 158 -5.93 11.26 0.37
C GLY A 158 -6.95 10.13 0.41
N ASN A 159 -6.45 8.90 0.52
CA ASN A 159 -7.24 7.67 0.66
C ASN A 159 -6.69 6.73 1.74
N ASP A 160 -5.80 7.23 2.55
CA ASP A 160 -5.35 6.51 3.74
C ASP A 160 -6.53 6.27 4.67
N LYS A 161 -6.61 5.05 5.26
CA LYS A 161 -7.75 4.62 6.09
C LYS A 161 -7.41 4.63 7.57
N ASP A 162 -6.45 5.44 7.95
CA ASP A 162 -6.00 5.55 9.33
C ASP A 162 -6.98 6.25 10.24
#